data_00b1172979293f1e718fbba4b21f1163
#
_entry.id   00b1172979293f1e718fbba4b21f1163
#
_cell.length_a   1.000
_cell.length_b   1.000
_cell.length_c   1.000
_cell.angle_alpha   90.00
_cell.angle_beta   90.00
_cell.angle_gamma   90.00
#
_symmetry.space_group_name_H-M   'P 1'
#
loop_
_entity.id
_entity.type
_entity.pdbx_description
1 polymer ?
#
loop_
_entity_poly.entity_id
_entity_poly.type
_entity_poly.pdbx_seq_one_letter_code
_entity_poly.pdbx_strand_id
1 'polypeptide(L)'
;MTSVNAILRYPVKGLSAEPMARVKMAPRQSLPGDRALAFARATAPFDPAEPQHLPKAHFLMLMRDEELAKLSTRFEPVRRHLTITEGGVTVMDGSIAQAADRVRLENFFQEYLDLQERPRLVEAPGHMFSDRAEKVVSILNLGSVRELGRRMGAEVDPIRFRANFHIDELTDWEEFTWPGRQIKIGTATVEVIDPIRRCAATTVNPATAERDLKIPTFLMENYGHMNMGIYARVVAAGEVATGDDVTPVS
;
A
#
# COMPACT_ATOMS: atom_id res chain seq x y z
N MET A 1 -21.77 -12.64 -5.88
CA MET A 1 -20.48 -13.20 -6.37
C MET A 1 -19.36 -12.31 -5.89
N THR A 2 -18.27 -12.91 -5.42
CA THR A 2 -17.12 -12.13 -4.96
C THR A 2 -16.59 -11.24 -6.08
N SER A 3 -16.45 -9.95 -5.81
CA SER A 3 -16.09 -8.96 -6.83
C SER A 3 -15.04 -7.97 -6.34
N VAL A 4 -14.35 -7.32 -7.28
CA VAL A 4 -13.40 -6.24 -7.02
C VAL A 4 -14.19 -4.96 -6.67
N ASN A 5 -14.15 -4.57 -5.40
CA ASN A 5 -14.80 -3.34 -4.92
C ASN A 5 -13.95 -2.09 -5.22
N ALA A 6 -12.63 -2.18 -5.03
CA ALA A 6 -11.71 -1.08 -5.31
C ALA A 6 -10.33 -1.59 -5.75
N ILE A 7 -9.68 -0.80 -6.62
CA ILE A 7 -8.29 -0.98 -7.02
C ILE A 7 -7.52 0.25 -6.55
N LEU A 8 -6.46 0.03 -5.76
CA LEU A 8 -5.70 1.08 -5.11
C LEU A 8 -4.21 0.94 -5.44
N ARG A 9 -3.62 2.01 -5.93
CA ARG A 9 -2.19 2.13 -6.14
C ARG A 9 -1.61 3.07 -5.08
N TYR A 10 -0.41 2.80 -4.59
CA TYR A 10 0.33 3.63 -3.65
C TYR A 10 1.65 4.07 -4.30
N PRO A 11 1.70 5.13 -5.09
CA PRO A 11 2.89 5.49 -5.85
C PRO A 11 4.13 5.70 -4.98
N VAL A 12 3.94 6.29 -3.80
CA VAL A 12 5.01 6.59 -2.85
C VAL A 12 4.83 5.74 -1.59
N LYS A 13 5.91 5.06 -1.16
CA LYS A 13 5.92 4.31 0.10
C LYS A 13 5.53 5.22 1.28
N GLY A 14 4.61 4.76 2.12
CA GLY A 14 4.15 5.49 3.31
C GLY A 14 3.06 6.52 3.05
N LEU A 15 2.81 6.95 1.82
CA LEU A 15 1.81 7.97 1.47
C LEU A 15 0.48 7.39 1.00
N SER A 16 -0.47 8.24 0.64
CA SER A 16 -1.87 7.88 0.36
C SER A 16 -2.04 6.98 -0.86
N ALA A 17 -3.22 6.37 -0.96
CA ALA A 17 -3.65 5.59 -2.11
C ALA A 17 -4.17 6.48 -3.23
N GLU A 18 -4.01 6.00 -4.47
CA GLU A 18 -4.68 6.52 -5.66
C GLU A 18 -5.68 5.45 -6.16
N PRO A 19 -6.98 5.77 -6.29
CA PRO A 19 -7.93 4.83 -6.86
C PRO A 19 -7.72 4.68 -8.36
N MET A 20 -7.92 3.47 -8.87
CA MET A 20 -7.86 3.12 -10.28
C MET A 20 -9.17 2.47 -10.70
N ALA A 21 -9.74 2.88 -11.84
CA ALA A 21 -10.92 2.21 -12.40
C ALA A 21 -10.57 0.83 -12.99
N ARG A 22 -9.36 0.70 -13.54
CA ARG A 22 -8.82 -0.54 -14.11
C ARG A 22 -7.30 -0.56 -14.09
N VAL A 23 -6.73 -1.74 -14.18
CA VAL A 23 -5.28 -1.93 -14.24
C VAL A 23 -4.91 -3.14 -15.08
N LYS A 24 -3.85 -3.01 -15.90
CA LYS A 24 -3.20 -4.13 -16.58
C LYS A 24 -2.18 -4.77 -15.67
N MET A 25 -2.28 -6.08 -15.51
CA MET A 25 -1.38 -6.87 -14.69
C MET A 25 -0.43 -7.69 -15.57
N ALA A 26 0.82 -7.80 -15.16
CA ALA A 26 1.85 -8.58 -15.86
C ALA A 26 2.47 -9.60 -14.89
N PRO A 27 2.84 -10.81 -15.39
CA PRO A 27 3.43 -11.85 -14.55
C PRO A 27 4.67 -11.36 -13.80
N ARG A 28 4.75 -11.70 -12.53
CA ARG A 28 5.83 -11.34 -11.61
C ARG A 28 6.05 -9.82 -11.47
N GLN A 29 5.03 -9.00 -11.74
CA GLN A 29 5.03 -7.56 -11.47
C GLN A 29 3.97 -7.20 -10.44
N SER A 30 4.21 -6.11 -9.72
CA SER A 30 3.19 -5.40 -8.94
C SER A 30 2.28 -4.59 -9.85
N LEU A 31 1.30 -3.86 -9.29
CA LEU A 31 0.57 -2.87 -10.07
C LEU A 31 1.54 -1.81 -10.64
N PRO A 32 1.31 -1.36 -11.88
CA PRO A 32 2.17 -0.34 -12.51
C PRO A 32 2.28 0.92 -11.65
N GLY A 33 3.50 1.28 -11.28
CA GLY A 33 3.81 2.45 -10.45
C GLY A 33 3.49 2.30 -8.96
N ASP A 34 3.08 1.12 -8.50
CA ASP A 34 2.83 0.89 -7.07
C ASP A 34 4.16 0.86 -6.30
N ARG A 35 4.28 1.72 -5.28
CA ARG A 35 5.48 1.89 -4.45
C ARG A 35 6.75 2.06 -5.28
N ALA A 36 6.63 2.77 -6.42
CA ALA A 36 7.76 3.07 -7.30
C ALA A 36 8.70 4.13 -6.72
N LEU A 37 8.21 4.91 -5.76
CA LEU A 37 8.92 5.99 -5.09
C LEU A 37 8.96 5.76 -3.58
N ALA A 38 10.02 6.25 -2.93
CA ALA A 38 10.10 6.32 -1.48
C ALA A 38 10.93 7.54 -1.04
N PHE A 39 10.72 7.97 0.19
CA PHE A 39 11.63 8.89 0.87
C PHE A 39 12.49 8.08 1.82
N ALA A 40 13.75 7.87 1.41
CA ALA A 40 14.75 7.16 2.21
C ALA A 40 15.29 8.09 3.30
N ARG A 41 15.43 7.59 4.53
CA ARG A 41 16.09 8.34 5.61
C ARG A 41 17.54 8.61 5.22
N ALA A 42 18.12 9.68 5.72
CA ALA A 42 19.46 10.11 5.34
C ALA A 42 20.52 9.00 5.47
N THR A 43 20.43 8.18 6.52
CA THR A 43 21.33 7.07 6.80
C THR A 43 21.01 5.77 6.05
N ALA A 44 19.94 5.75 5.22
CA ALA A 44 19.56 4.55 4.48
C ALA A 44 20.60 4.20 3.41
N PRO A 45 21.13 2.97 3.38
CA PRO A 45 22.16 2.54 2.43
C PRO A 45 21.54 2.14 1.07
N PHE A 46 20.60 2.92 0.56
CA PHE A 46 19.94 2.65 -0.73
C PHE A 46 20.72 3.31 -1.86
N ASP A 47 21.18 2.49 -2.80
CA ASP A 47 21.78 2.92 -4.06
C ASP A 47 20.83 2.66 -5.22
N PRO A 48 20.35 3.71 -5.94
CA PRO A 48 19.50 3.54 -7.12
C PRO A 48 20.18 2.81 -8.29
N ALA A 49 21.52 2.79 -8.35
CA ALA A 49 22.27 2.10 -9.40
C ALA A 49 22.33 0.58 -9.15
N GLU A 50 22.31 0.17 -7.87
CA GLU A 50 22.30 -1.23 -7.44
C GLU A 50 21.16 -1.46 -6.43
N PRO A 51 19.88 -1.37 -6.86
CA PRO A 51 18.75 -1.36 -5.94
C PRO A 51 18.57 -2.71 -5.24
N GLN A 52 18.67 -2.68 -3.93
CA GLN A 52 18.43 -3.84 -3.07
C GLN A 52 17.21 -3.60 -2.19
N HIS A 53 16.54 -4.71 -1.82
CA HIS A 53 15.46 -4.63 -0.84
C HIS A 53 16.04 -4.27 0.53
N LEU A 54 15.52 -3.19 1.11
CA LEU A 54 15.88 -2.75 2.46
C LEU A 54 14.69 -2.85 3.41
N PRO A 55 14.93 -3.11 4.70
CA PRO A 55 13.90 -3.02 5.74
C PRO A 55 13.18 -1.68 5.71
N LYS A 56 11.87 -1.71 5.95
CA LYS A 56 11.02 -0.51 5.90
C LYS A 56 11.47 0.65 6.80
N ALA A 57 12.22 0.34 7.87
CA ALA A 57 12.75 1.35 8.80
C ALA A 57 13.72 2.34 8.14
N HIS A 58 14.28 2.01 6.97
CA HIS A 58 15.13 2.90 6.18
C HIS A 58 14.35 3.97 5.41
N PHE A 59 13.02 3.91 5.41
CA PHE A 59 12.16 4.83 4.67
C PHE A 59 11.17 5.53 5.59
N LEU A 60 10.59 6.64 5.13
CA LEU A 60 9.43 7.23 5.77
C LEU A 60 8.26 6.24 5.68
N MET A 61 7.55 6.03 6.79
CA MET A 61 6.50 5.01 6.89
C MET A 61 5.53 5.31 8.03
N LEU A 62 4.24 5.03 7.84
CA LEU A 62 3.16 5.29 8.81
C LEU A 62 3.39 4.65 10.19
N MET A 63 4.14 3.54 10.27
CA MET A 63 4.41 2.90 11.56
C MET A 63 5.23 3.79 12.50
N ARG A 64 5.99 4.75 11.98
CA ARG A 64 6.86 5.66 12.73
C ARG A 64 6.47 7.12 12.54
N ASP A 65 5.97 7.46 11.36
CA ASP A 65 5.72 8.82 10.91
C ASP A 65 4.21 8.94 10.64
N GLU A 66 3.37 8.91 11.68
CA GLU A 66 1.92 8.90 11.58
C GLU A 66 1.32 10.11 10.88
N GLU A 67 1.97 11.27 11.00
CA GLU A 67 1.53 12.51 10.35
C GLU A 67 1.42 12.39 8.82
N LEU A 68 2.15 11.42 8.20
CA LEU A 68 2.01 11.10 6.78
C LEU A 68 0.57 10.73 6.39
N ALA A 69 -0.25 10.27 7.33
CA ALA A 69 -1.64 9.91 7.07
C ALA A 69 -2.52 11.11 6.70
N LYS A 70 -2.18 12.33 7.17
CA LYS A 70 -2.90 13.56 6.82
C LYS A 70 -2.67 14.02 5.39
N LEU A 71 -1.62 13.49 4.75
CA LEU A 71 -1.21 13.90 3.40
C LEU A 71 -1.89 13.02 2.35
N SER A 72 -2.61 13.66 1.43
CA SER A 72 -3.08 13.04 0.20
C SER A 72 -2.11 13.35 -0.93
N THR A 73 -1.78 12.34 -1.73
CA THR A 73 -0.79 12.48 -2.80
C THR A 73 -1.35 12.06 -4.14
N ARG A 74 -0.93 12.76 -5.20
CA ARG A 74 -1.19 12.40 -6.58
C ARG A 74 0.11 12.42 -7.37
N PHE A 75 0.41 11.32 -8.03
CA PHE A 75 1.58 11.19 -8.89
C PHE A 75 1.17 11.03 -10.35
N GLU A 76 1.61 11.95 -11.22
CA GLU A 76 1.42 11.89 -12.68
C GLU A 76 2.67 11.28 -13.33
N PRO A 77 2.64 10.01 -13.74
CA PRO A 77 3.84 9.33 -14.23
C PRO A 77 4.46 9.95 -15.48
N VAL A 78 3.64 10.44 -16.43
CA VAL A 78 4.11 11.03 -17.69
C VAL A 78 4.88 12.34 -17.44
N ARG A 79 4.33 13.19 -16.60
CA ARG A 79 4.96 14.47 -16.21
C ARG A 79 5.97 14.29 -15.09
N ARG A 80 6.01 13.10 -14.48
CA ARG A 80 6.82 12.82 -13.27
C ARG A 80 6.58 13.85 -12.17
N HIS A 81 5.33 14.24 -11.98
CA HIS A 81 4.93 15.32 -11.08
C HIS A 81 4.21 14.74 -9.85
N LEU A 82 4.65 15.12 -8.66
CA LEU A 82 4.05 14.75 -7.39
C LEU A 82 3.38 15.98 -6.77
N THR A 83 2.08 15.88 -6.51
CA THR A 83 1.31 16.87 -5.77
C THR A 83 0.95 16.30 -4.40
N ILE A 84 1.13 17.09 -3.35
CA ILE A 84 0.79 16.74 -1.96
C ILE A 84 -0.21 17.75 -1.44
N THR A 85 -1.32 17.26 -0.89
CA THR A 85 -2.37 18.08 -0.28
C THR A 85 -2.60 17.66 1.17
N GLU A 86 -2.97 18.62 2.01
CA GLU A 86 -3.45 18.39 3.37
C GLU A 86 -4.77 19.14 3.54
N GLY A 87 -5.81 18.46 4.01
CA GLY A 87 -7.15 19.05 4.13
C GLY A 87 -7.72 19.61 2.82
N GLY A 88 -7.28 19.07 1.65
CA GLY A 88 -7.70 19.53 0.32
C GLY A 88 -6.90 20.72 -0.22
N VAL A 89 -5.97 21.27 0.56
CA VAL A 89 -5.10 22.39 0.13
C VAL A 89 -3.76 21.82 -0.34
N THR A 90 -3.25 22.28 -1.50
CA THR A 90 -1.91 21.90 -1.96
C THR A 90 -0.87 22.52 -1.05
N VAL A 91 -0.10 21.68 -0.36
CA VAL A 91 0.99 22.10 0.55
C VAL A 91 2.36 21.95 -0.08
N MET A 92 2.50 21.08 -1.08
CA MET A 92 3.73 20.92 -1.86
C MET A 92 3.41 20.32 -3.23
N ASP A 93 4.12 20.75 -4.26
CA ASP A 93 4.11 20.15 -5.58
C ASP A 93 5.46 20.30 -6.28
N GLY A 94 5.80 19.38 -7.17
CA GLY A 94 7.05 19.46 -7.90
C GLY A 94 7.29 18.27 -8.83
N SER A 95 8.12 18.50 -9.83
CA SER A 95 8.56 17.44 -10.75
C SER A 95 9.73 16.66 -10.17
N ILE A 96 9.56 15.36 -9.97
CA ILE A 96 10.65 14.49 -9.50
C ILE A 96 11.78 14.32 -10.55
N ALA A 97 11.59 14.82 -11.76
CA ALA A 97 12.62 14.87 -12.80
C ALA A 97 13.55 16.09 -12.64
N GLN A 98 13.14 17.12 -11.89
CA GLN A 98 13.90 18.35 -11.67
C GLN A 98 14.63 18.29 -10.33
N ALA A 99 15.96 18.48 -10.36
CA ALA A 99 16.77 18.38 -9.13
C ALA A 99 16.33 19.39 -8.05
N ALA A 100 15.98 20.62 -8.45
CA ALA A 100 15.52 21.66 -7.51
C ALA A 100 14.19 21.26 -6.84
N ASP A 101 13.24 20.68 -7.58
CA ASP A 101 11.97 20.24 -7.02
C ASP A 101 12.13 19.01 -6.12
N ARG A 102 13.05 18.08 -6.45
CA ARG A 102 13.38 16.97 -5.54
C ARG A 102 13.86 17.49 -4.19
N VAL A 103 14.77 18.47 -4.19
CA VAL A 103 15.25 19.10 -2.94
C VAL A 103 14.11 19.78 -2.18
N ARG A 104 13.19 20.46 -2.87
CA ARG A 104 12.01 21.08 -2.24
C ARG A 104 11.09 20.04 -1.59
N LEU A 105 10.83 18.93 -2.28
CA LEU A 105 10.05 17.80 -1.76
C LEU A 105 10.71 17.15 -0.54
N GLU A 106 12.02 16.99 -0.58
CA GLU A 106 12.81 16.43 0.52
C GLU A 106 12.81 17.37 1.75
N ASN A 107 12.99 18.68 1.54
CA ASN A 107 12.91 19.69 2.60
C ASN A 107 11.51 19.76 3.21
N PHE A 108 10.45 19.68 2.38
CA PHE A 108 9.08 19.62 2.87
C PHE A 108 8.88 18.49 3.88
N PHE A 109 9.33 17.26 3.59
CA PHE A 109 9.20 16.16 4.54
C PHE A 109 10.12 16.29 5.74
N GLN A 110 11.28 16.92 5.60
CA GLN A 110 12.15 17.22 6.74
C GLN A 110 11.44 18.13 7.75
N GLU A 111 10.86 19.22 7.26
CA GLU A 111 10.15 20.22 8.07
C GLU A 111 8.83 19.66 8.62
N TYR A 112 8.02 19.01 7.77
CA TYR A 112 6.71 18.49 8.14
C TYR A 112 6.76 17.42 9.23
N LEU A 113 7.81 16.59 9.24
CA LEU A 113 8.00 15.51 10.20
C LEU A 113 9.03 15.84 11.30
N ASP A 114 9.52 17.06 11.37
CA ASP A 114 10.58 17.51 12.31
C ASP A 114 11.78 16.55 12.33
N LEU A 115 12.30 16.19 11.14
CA LEU A 115 13.42 15.27 11.02
C LEU A 115 14.75 15.99 11.22
N GLN A 116 15.67 15.36 11.98
CA GLN A 116 17.02 15.89 12.18
C GLN A 116 17.80 16.04 10.87
N GLU A 117 17.57 15.09 9.94
CA GLU A 117 18.26 15.05 8.66
C GLU A 117 17.25 14.95 7.52
N ARG A 118 17.56 15.59 6.39
CA ARG A 118 16.73 15.59 5.20
C ARG A 118 16.65 14.19 4.60
N PRO A 119 15.43 13.64 4.38
CA PRO A 119 15.26 12.38 3.66
C PRO A 119 15.58 12.57 2.17
N ARG A 120 15.92 11.49 1.50
CA ARG A 120 16.22 11.50 0.06
C ARG A 120 15.06 10.87 -0.70
N LEU A 121 14.51 11.56 -1.69
CA LEU A 121 13.56 10.97 -2.64
C LEU A 121 14.30 9.97 -3.52
N VAL A 122 13.92 8.70 -3.47
CA VAL A 122 14.56 7.60 -4.20
C VAL A 122 13.57 6.89 -5.11
N GLU A 123 14.10 6.42 -6.22
CA GLU A 123 13.47 5.56 -7.20
C GLU A 123 14.55 4.72 -7.90
N ALA A 124 14.18 3.57 -8.43
CA ALA A 124 15.06 2.80 -9.29
C ALA A 124 14.24 2.03 -10.34
N PRO A 125 14.71 1.91 -11.59
CA PRO A 125 13.99 1.19 -12.63
C PRO A 125 13.66 -0.23 -12.21
N GLY A 126 12.39 -0.58 -12.29
CA GLY A 126 11.93 -1.93 -11.94
C GLY A 126 11.97 -2.29 -10.46
N HIS A 127 12.39 -1.41 -9.55
CA HIS A 127 12.36 -1.62 -8.10
C HIS A 127 10.99 -1.25 -7.52
N MET A 128 10.60 -1.93 -6.45
CA MET A 128 9.38 -1.65 -5.68
C MET A 128 9.75 -1.50 -4.20
N PHE A 129 9.41 -0.36 -3.61
CA PHE A 129 9.66 -0.09 -2.18
C PHE A 129 8.59 -0.70 -1.29
N SER A 130 8.27 -1.99 -1.49
CA SER A 130 7.34 -2.72 -0.62
C SER A 130 8.03 -3.26 0.63
N ASP A 131 7.23 -3.85 1.55
CA ASP A 131 7.77 -4.53 2.73
C ASP A 131 8.26 -5.96 2.40
N ARG A 132 8.09 -6.41 1.14
CA ARG A 132 8.62 -7.67 0.60
C ARG A 132 9.61 -7.41 -0.52
N ALA A 133 10.63 -8.25 -0.62
CA ALA A 133 11.58 -8.21 -1.75
C ALA A 133 10.90 -8.63 -3.06
N GLU A 134 9.94 -9.54 -2.97
CA GLU A 134 9.17 -10.02 -4.11
C GLU A 134 8.11 -9.01 -4.54
N LYS A 135 7.92 -8.87 -5.86
CA LYS A 135 6.85 -8.06 -6.42
C LYS A 135 5.53 -8.80 -6.35
N VAL A 136 4.65 -8.33 -5.51
CA VAL A 136 3.34 -8.90 -5.24
C VAL A 136 2.25 -7.84 -5.33
N VAL A 137 1.02 -8.30 -5.38
CA VAL A 137 -0.18 -7.50 -5.11
C VAL A 137 -0.77 -7.95 -3.78
N SER A 138 -1.53 -7.08 -3.15
CA SER A 138 -2.22 -7.37 -1.89
C SER A 138 -3.74 -7.31 -2.08
N ILE A 139 -4.43 -8.28 -1.50
CA ILE A 139 -5.88 -8.44 -1.59
C ILE A 139 -6.45 -8.37 -0.17
N LEU A 140 -7.50 -7.62 0.01
CA LEU A 140 -8.20 -7.42 1.28
C LEU A 140 -9.66 -7.80 1.13
N ASN A 141 -10.14 -8.72 1.95
CA ASN A 141 -11.56 -9.08 2.04
C ASN A 141 -12.28 -8.06 2.93
N LEU A 142 -13.22 -7.31 2.35
CA LEU A 142 -14.02 -6.32 3.09
C LEU A 142 -14.96 -6.97 4.11
N GLY A 143 -15.40 -8.21 3.90
CA GLY A 143 -16.13 -9.00 4.88
C GLY A 143 -15.32 -9.16 6.16
N SER A 144 -14.07 -9.61 6.06
CA SER A 144 -13.15 -9.76 7.19
C SER A 144 -12.90 -8.43 7.92
N VAL A 145 -12.82 -7.30 7.18
CA VAL A 145 -12.68 -5.97 7.79
C VAL A 145 -13.93 -5.58 8.58
N ARG A 146 -15.12 -5.82 8.02
CA ARG A 146 -16.40 -5.55 8.72
C ARG A 146 -16.55 -6.42 9.97
N GLU A 147 -16.18 -7.68 9.89
CA GLU A 147 -16.20 -8.60 11.03
C GLU A 147 -15.25 -8.14 12.13
N LEU A 148 -14.02 -7.76 11.77
CA LEU A 148 -13.06 -7.19 12.72
C LEU A 148 -13.64 -5.95 13.41
N GLY A 149 -14.22 -5.02 12.66
CA GLY A 149 -14.85 -3.80 13.19
C GLY A 149 -15.99 -4.11 14.17
N ARG A 150 -16.88 -5.06 13.81
CA ARG A 150 -17.95 -5.50 14.71
C ARG A 150 -17.41 -6.02 16.04
N ARG A 151 -16.36 -6.85 16.01
CA ARG A 151 -15.76 -7.39 17.23
C ARG A 151 -14.98 -6.35 18.06
N MET A 152 -14.37 -5.38 17.39
CA MET A 152 -13.72 -4.26 18.07
C MET A 152 -14.70 -3.24 18.62
N GLY A 153 -15.97 -3.25 18.19
CA GLY A 153 -16.95 -2.22 18.51
C GLY A 153 -16.60 -0.85 17.91
N ALA A 154 -15.90 -0.84 16.75
CA ALA A 154 -15.40 0.36 16.08
C ALA A 154 -15.48 0.20 14.55
N GLU A 155 -15.63 1.31 13.84
CA GLU A 155 -15.47 1.30 12.38
C GLU A 155 -13.98 1.17 12.01
N VAL A 156 -13.67 0.19 11.17
CA VAL A 156 -12.31 -0.04 10.67
C VAL A 156 -12.24 0.34 9.19
N ASP A 157 -11.61 1.47 8.90
CA ASP A 157 -11.37 1.89 7.52
C ASP A 157 -10.42 0.90 6.81
N PRO A 158 -10.82 0.28 5.68
CA PRO A 158 -9.98 -0.64 4.90
C PRO A 158 -8.66 -0.03 4.41
N ILE A 159 -8.58 1.29 4.24
CA ILE A 159 -7.37 2.01 3.82
C ILE A 159 -6.20 1.79 4.80
N ARG A 160 -6.48 1.54 6.08
CA ARG A 160 -5.45 1.21 7.09
C ARG A 160 -4.56 0.02 6.69
N PHE A 161 -5.11 -0.90 5.91
CA PHE A 161 -4.41 -2.11 5.47
C PHE A 161 -3.61 -1.92 4.18
N ARG A 162 -3.78 -0.79 3.47
CA ARG A 162 -2.98 -0.41 2.30
C ARG A 162 -2.91 -1.51 1.24
N ALA A 163 -4.02 -2.21 1.03
CA ALA A 163 -4.12 -3.27 0.02
C ALA A 163 -4.37 -2.70 -1.38
N ASN A 164 -3.94 -3.45 -2.41
CA ASN A 164 -4.12 -3.06 -3.81
C ASN A 164 -5.53 -3.36 -4.31
N PHE A 165 -6.08 -4.51 -3.94
CA PHE A 165 -7.44 -4.92 -4.29
C PHE A 165 -8.26 -5.05 -3.02
N HIS A 166 -9.38 -4.34 -2.97
CA HIS A 166 -10.43 -4.62 -2.01
C HIS A 166 -11.46 -5.48 -2.71
N ILE A 167 -11.76 -6.65 -2.16
CA ILE A 167 -12.80 -7.56 -2.67
C ILE A 167 -13.95 -7.62 -1.70
N ASP A 168 -15.17 -7.77 -2.21
CA ASP A 168 -16.38 -7.88 -1.40
C ASP A 168 -17.20 -9.12 -1.77
N GLU A 169 -18.24 -9.39 -0.99
CA GLU A 169 -19.13 -10.54 -1.15
C GLU A 169 -18.42 -11.90 -1.01
N LEU A 170 -17.33 -11.92 -0.24
CA LEU A 170 -16.63 -13.11 0.21
C LEU A 170 -16.95 -13.35 1.69
N THR A 171 -17.07 -14.61 2.10
CA THR A 171 -17.23 -14.98 3.51
C THR A 171 -16.06 -14.42 4.35
N ASP A 172 -16.36 -14.00 5.58
CA ASP A 172 -15.35 -13.46 6.50
C ASP A 172 -14.20 -14.48 6.67
N TRP A 173 -12.96 -14.04 6.49
CA TRP A 173 -11.71 -14.80 6.63
C TRP A 173 -11.51 -15.92 5.61
N GLU A 174 -12.38 -16.12 4.63
CA GLU A 174 -12.27 -17.16 3.62
C GLU A 174 -10.99 -17.02 2.79
N GLU A 175 -10.50 -15.79 2.58
CA GLU A 175 -9.25 -15.53 1.87
C GLU A 175 -8.04 -16.26 2.48
N PHE A 176 -8.10 -16.63 3.76
CA PHE A 176 -7.03 -17.38 4.43
C PHE A 176 -7.01 -18.87 4.09
N THR A 177 -8.01 -19.35 3.35
CA THR A 177 -8.02 -20.71 2.79
C THR A 177 -7.37 -20.80 1.40
N TRP A 178 -6.96 -19.65 0.84
CA TRP A 178 -6.45 -19.56 -0.52
C TRP A 178 -4.91 -19.66 -0.71
N PRO A 179 -4.04 -19.61 0.32
CA PRO A 179 -2.61 -19.81 0.12
C PRO A 179 -2.31 -21.08 -0.67
N GLY A 180 -1.44 -20.94 -1.70
CA GLY A 180 -1.12 -22.01 -2.66
C GLY A 180 -2.13 -22.20 -3.80
N ARG A 181 -3.27 -21.50 -3.78
CA ARG A 181 -4.27 -21.56 -4.86
C ARG A 181 -4.08 -20.44 -5.87
N GLN A 182 -4.53 -20.71 -7.09
CA GLN A 182 -4.68 -19.68 -8.11
C GLN A 182 -6.09 -19.08 -8.05
N ILE A 183 -6.14 -17.76 -8.20
CA ILE A 183 -7.36 -16.96 -8.19
C ILE A 183 -7.40 -16.16 -9.49
N LYS A 184 -8.53 -16.23 -10.18
CA LYS A 184 -8.81 -15.36 -11.32
C LYS A 184 -9.43 -14.07 -10.80
N ILE A 185 -8.87 -12.92 -11.21
CA ILE A 185 -9.39 -11.58 -10.92
C ILE A 185 -9.54 -10.88 -12.26
N GLY A 186 -10.78 -10.60 -12.68
CA GLY A 186 -11.05 -10.13 -14.03
C GLY A 186 -10.52 -11.11 -15.07
N THR A 187 -9.61 -10.69 -15.94
CA THR A 187 -8.94 -11.57 -16.92
C THR A 187 -7.54 -12.03 -16.49
N ALA A 188 -7.01 -11.49 -15.37
CA ALA A 188 -5.71 -11.87 -14.83
C ALA A 188 -5.82 -13.10 -13.91
N THR A 189 -4.71 -13.82 -13.73
CA THR A 189 -4.60 -14.88 -12.72
C THR A 189 -3.47 -14.59 -11.77
N VAL A 190 -3.73 -14.75 -10.47
CA VAL A 190 -2.75 -14.61 -9.40
C VAL A 190 -2.64 -15.90 -8.60
N GLU A 191 -1.47 -16.20 -8.09
CA GLU A 191 -1.22 -17.25 -7.11
C GLU A 191 -1.14 -16.61 -5.72
N VAL A 192 -1.96 -17.07 -4.79
CA VAL A 192 -1.95 -16.60 -3.41
C VAL A 192 -0.76 -17.18 -2.68
N ILE A 193 0.03 -16.32 -2.04
CA ILE A 193 1.28 -16.72 -1.38
C ILE A 193 1.03 -16.98 0.11
N ASP A 194 0.69 -15.94 0.85
CA ASP A 194 0.52 -16.01 2.30
C ASP A 194 -0.35 -14.87 2.84
N PRO A 195 -0.90 -15.01 4.06
CA PRO A 195 -1.56 -13.93 4.77
C PRO A 195 -0.60 -12.78 5.11
N ILE A 196 -1.12 -11.55 5.16
CA ILE A 196 -0.33 -10.34 5.46
C ILE A 196 -0.34 -10.08 6.96
N ARG A 197 0.81 -10.27 7.61
CA ARG A 197 1.00 -9.86 9.00
C ARG A 197 0.98 -8.34 9.11
N ARG A 198 0.14 -7.83 10.01
CA ARG A 198 -0.04 -6.39 10.23
C ARG A 198 0.89 -5.85 11.30
N CYS A 199 1.29 -4.60 11.12
CA CYS A 199 2.16 -3.87 12.05
C CYS A 199 1.45 -2.61 12.56
N ALA A 200 2.11 -1.86 13.44
CA ALA A 200 1.55 -0.66 14.04
C ALA A 200 1.13 0.44 13.04
N ALA A 201 1.48 0.35 11.74
CA ALA A 201 0.94 1.26 10.74
C ALA A 201 -0.59 1.22 10.67
N THR A 202 -1.22 0.06 10.94
CA THR A 202 -2.69 -0.09 10.94
C THR A 202 -3.38 0.55 12.13
N THR A 203 -2.63 0.97 13.15
CA THR A 203 -3.19 1.71 14.30
C THR A 203 -3.46 3.16 13.96
N VAL A 204 -2.85 3.69 12.89
CA VAL A 204 -2.95 5.09 12.49
C VAL A 204 -4.26 5.32 11.76
N ASN A 205 -5.03 6.29 12.21
CA ASN A 205 -6.24 6.75 11.54
C ASN A 205 -5.86 7.48 10.24
N PRO A 206 -6.36 7.06 9.08
CA PRO A 206 -5.97 7.66 7.80
C PRO A 206 -6.46 9.11 7.61
N ALA A 207 -7.40 9.59 8.43
CA ALA A 207 -7.92 10.95 8.36
C ALA A 207 -7.27 11.89 9.38
N THR A 208 -6.94 11.40 10.61
CA THR A 208 -6.50 12.25 11.73
C THR A 208 -5.04 12.04 12.11
N ALA A 209 -4.39 10.98 11.62
CA ALA A 209 -3.08 10.49 12.02
C ALA A 209 -2.99 9.98 13.48
N GLU A 210 -4.10 10.00 14.23
CA GLU A 210 -4.13 9.46 15.59
C GLU A 210 -4.00 7.94 15.59
N ARG A 211 -3.37 7.38 16.63
CA ARG A 211 -3.33 5.92 16.85
C ARG A 211 -4.54 5.50 17.68
N ASP A 212 -5.69 5.44 17.02
CA ASP A 212 -7.00 5.25 17.65
C ASP A 212 -7.41 3.77 17.83
N LEU A 213 -6.90 2.86 16.98
CA LEU A 213 -7.24 1.44 17.01
C LEU A 213 -6.00 0.56 17.19
N LYS A 214 -6.04 -0.36 18.18
CA LYS A 214 -4.95 -1.32 18.44
C LYS A 214 -5.12 -2.61 17.62
N ILE A 215 -5.29 -2.48 16.28
CA ILE A 215 -5.64 -3.59 15.39
C ILE A 215 -4.70 -4.80 15.52
N PRO A 216 -3.34 -4.70 15.47
CA PRO A 216 -2.48 -5.88 15.57
C PRO A 216 -2.62 -6.61 16.92
N THR A 217 -2.76 -5.87 18.02
CA THR A 217 -2.97 -6.44 19.35
C THR A 217 -4.31 -7.16 19.42
N PHE A 218 -5.37 -6.51 18.95
CA PHE A 218 -6.71 -7.09 18.94
C PHE A 218 -6.77 -8.38 18.10
N LEU A 219 -6.14 -8.39 16.92
CA LEU A 219 -6.05 -9.58 16.08
C LEU A 219 -5.35 -10.73 16.81
N MET A 220 -4.23 -10.44 17.49
CA MET A 220 -3.50 -11.46 18.25
C MET A 220 -4.33 -12.04 19.40
N GLU A 221 -5.00 -11.18 20.15
CA GLU A 221 -5.78 -11.57 21.34
C GLU A 221 -7.05 -12.36 20.99
N ASN A 222 -7.70 -12.03 19.87
CA ASN A 222 -9.01 -12.58 19.52
C ASN A 222 -8.98 -13.66 18.43
N TYR A 223 -7.89 -13.73 17.63
CA TYR A 223 -7.77 -14.69 16.52
C TYR A 223 -6.46 -15.51 16.58
N GLY A 224 -5.55 -15.21 17.52
CA GLY A 224 -4.27 -15.91 17.65
C GLY A 224 -3.22 -15.55 16.59
N HIS A 225 -3.48 -14.53 15.77
CA HIS A 225 -2.58 -14.04 14.73
C HIS A 225 -2.75 -12.53 14.51
N MET A 226 -1.80 -11.91 13.80
CA MET A 226 -1.88 -10.49 13.42
C MET A 226 -2.17 -10.31 11.91
N ASN A 227 -2.78 -11.30 11.26
CA ASN A 227 -2.96 -11.28 9.80
C ASN A 227 -4.27 -10.62 9.39
N MET A 228 -4.25 -9.90 8.25
CA MET A 228 -5.42 -9.34 7.57
C MET A 228 -5.12 -9.16 6.09
N GLY A 229 -5.92 -9.79 5.21
CA GLY A 229 -5.68 -9.86 3.77
C GLY A 229 -4.51 -10.77 3.40
N ILE A 230 -4.25 -10.90 2.11
CA ILE A 230 -3.30 -11.85 1.53
C ILE A 230 -2.40 -11.20 0.49
N TYR A 231 -1.17 -11.73 0.34
CA TYR A 231 -0.31 -11.44 -0.79
C TYR A 231 -0.54 -12.43 -1.92
N ALA A 232 -0.47 -11.94 -3.16
CA ALA A 232 -0.55 -12.77 -4.34
C ALA A 232 0.46 -12.34 -5.41
N ARG A 233 0.97 -13.30 -6.18
CA ARG A 233 1.85 -13.11 -7.32
C ARG A 233 1.06 -13.22 -8.61
N VAL A 234 1.23 -12.29 -9.53
CA VAL A 234 0.62 -12.41 -10.86
C VAL A 234 1.32 -13.55 -11.62
N VAL A 235 0.54 -14.54 -12.07
CA VAL A 235 1.04 -15.70 -12.85
C VAL A 235 0.59 -15.65 -14.31
N ALA A 236 -0.57 -15.08 -14.61
CA ALA A 236 -1.01 -14.82 -15.98
C ALA A 236 -1.43 -13.35 -16.14
N ALA A 237 -0.98 -12.75 -17.26
CA ALA A 237 -1.34 -11.37 -17.59
C ALA A 237 -2.84 -11.22 -17.82
N GLY A 238 -3.37 -10.04 -17.56
CA GLY A 238 -4.76 -9.68 -17.82
C GLY A 238 -5.05 -8.25 -17.40
N GLU A 239 -6.31 -7.88 -17.51
CA GLU A 239 -6.85 -6.61 -17.03
C GLU A 239 -7.83 -6.88 -15.90
N VAL A 240 -7.80 -6.03 -14.89
CA VAL A 240 -8.73 -6.03 -13.77
C VAL A 240 -9.40 -4.66 -13.71
N ALA A 241 -10.72 -4.64 -13.59
CA ALA A 241 -11.52 -3.44 -13.37
C ALA A 241 -12.33 -3.57 -12.08
N THR A 242 -12.76 -2.44 -11.54
CA THR A 242 -13.75 -2.42 -10.45
C THR A 242 -15.05 -3.08 -10.94
N GLY A 243 -15.60 -3.98 -10.15
CA GLY A 243 -16.77 -4.79 -10.48
C GLY A 243 -16.45 -6.16 -11.11
N ASP A 244 -15.20 -6.42 -11.48
CA ASP A 244 -14.81 -7.73 -12.02
C ASP A 244 -14.93 -8.84 -10.98
N ASP A 245 -15.28 -10.04 -11.46
CA ASP A 245 -15.37 -11.24 -10.62
C ASP A 245 -14.01 -11.69 -10.08
N VAL A 246 -14.06 -12.26 -8.88
CA VAL A 246 -12.94 -12.91 -8.20
C VAL A 246 -13.31 -14.35 -7.92
N THR A 247 -12.64 -15.32 -8.58
CA THR A 247 -12.98 -16.74 -8.47
C THR A 247 -11.73 -17.61 -8.30
N PRO A 248 -11.74 -18.59 -7.37
CA PRO A 248 -10.70 -19.61 -7.33
C PRO A 248 -10.64 -20.38 -8.67
N VAL A 249 -9.43 -20.66 -9.15
CA VAL A 249 -9.20 -21.55 -10.29
C VAL A 249 -9.26 -22.98 -9.76
N SER A 250 -10.14 -23.79 -10.36
CA SER A 250 -10.31 -25.22 -10.03
C SER A 250 -9.11 -26.08 -10.45
#